data_19287d2c9083db57e0d36b7413ed392a
#
_entry.id   19287d2c9083db57e0d36b7413ed392a
#
_cell.length_a   1.000
_cell.length_b   1.000
_cell.length_c   1.000
_cell.angle_alpha   90.00
_cell.angle_beta   90.00
_cell.angle_gamma   90.00
#
_symmetry.space_group_name_H-M   'P 1'
#
loop_
_entity.id
_entity.type
_entity.pdbx_description
1 polymer ?
#
loop_
_entity_poly.entity_id
_entity_poly.type
_entity_poly.pdbx_seq_one_letter_code
_entity_poly.pdbx_strand_id
1 'polypeptide(L)'
;MNTMFRSLTSYNYRLWFIGALVSGAGMWMQSTAQSWVVLTELTENDASAVGITMALQFSPQLLLVPVTGWVADRFDRRKLLLVTQILLALLAATVGLMLLSGTMTLHWMFALAAALGVLTAFDNPARQTFVSDLVAHHNMSNAVALNAASFNMARLVGPALAGIMIVAVGTGWVFLINAGTFVMMIVLLLLIRVRELNPRTPIGRATGLADGFRYVAGRSDLLIVFLLVLVVGGFAMNFPIVASTMALEF
;
A
#
# COMPACT_ATOMS: atom_id res chain seq x y z
N MET A 1 -0.79 31.36 7.38
CA MET A 1 -1.12 29.93 7.12
C MET A 1 -0.11 29.08 7.83
N ASN A 2 -0.57 28.09 8.62
CA ASN A 2 0.32 27.23 9.39
C ASN A 2 1.32 26.55 8.45
N THR A 3 2.60 26.64 8.75
CA THR A 3 3.70 25.99 8.01
C THR A 3 3.49 24.48 7.83
N MET A 4 2.71 23.87 8.71
CA MET A 4 2.38 22.45 8.76
C MET A 4 1.58 21.93 7.53
N PHE A 5 0.74 22.75 6.92
CA PHE A 5 -0.13 22.37 5.80
C PHE A 5 0.24 23.08 4.49
N ARG A 6 1.47 23.55 4.37
CA ARG A 6 1.93 24.36 3.24
C ARG A 6 1.81 23.62 1.89
N SER A 7 2.07 22.32 1.84
CA SER A 7 1.96 21.55 0.60
C SER A 7 0.51 21.40 0.11
N LEU A 8 -0.49 21.49 1.01
CA LEU A 8 -1.90 21.44 0.60
C LEU A 8 -2.39 22.69 -0.13
N THR A 9 -1.58 23.74 -0.25
CA THR A 9 -1.88 24.90 -1.11
C THR A 9 -1.79 24.54 -2.60
N SER A 10 -0.95 23.55 -2.96
CA SER A 10 -0.90 23.02 -4.32
C SER A 10 -2.18 22.23 -4.63
N TYR A 11 -2.86 22.60 -5.73
CA TYR A 11 -4.06 21.91 -6.18
C TYR A 11 -3.81 20.43 -6.42
N ASN A 12 -2.76 20.09 -7.15
CA ASN A 12 -2.41 18.71 -7.50
C ASN A 12 -2.08 17.88 -6.25
N TYR A 13 -1.33 18.44 -5.30
CA TYR A 13 -0.97 17.74 -4.08
C TYR A 13 -2.20 17.52 -3.18
N ARG A 14 -3.14 18.45 -3.13
CA ARG A 14 -4.38 18.32 -2.39
C ARG A 14 -5.24 17.16 -2.87
N LEU A 15 -5.40 17.03 -4.21
CA LEU A 15 -6.11 15.90 -4.81
C LEU A 15 -5.43 14.57 -4.47
N TRP A 16 -4.11 14.53 -4.62
CA TRP A 16 -3.31 13.37 -4.27
C TRP A 16 -3.48 12.98 -2.79
N PHE A 17 -3.35 13.93 -1.88
CA PHE A 17 -3.42 13.70 -0.44
C PHE A 17 -4.77 13.11 -0.03
N ILE A 18 -5.88 13.65 -0.54
CA ILE A 18 -7.23 13.13 -0.27
C ILE A 18 -7.36 11.71 -0.82
N GLY A 19 -6.94 11.48 -2.06
CA GLY A 19 -7.00 10.16 -2.67
C GLY A 19 -6.12 9.14 -1.95
N ALA A 20 -4.91 9.51 -1.57
CA ALA A 20 -3.98 8.64 -0.86
C ALA A 20 -4.49 8.28 0.54
N LEU A 21 -5.10 9.23 1.26
CA LEU A 21 -5.69 8.99 2.57
C LEU A 21 -6.87 8.02 2.48
N VAL A 22 -7.81 8.27 1.58
CA VAL A 22 -9.02 7.44 1.43
C VAL A 22 -8.66 6.05 0.91
N SER A 23 -7.87 5.95 -0.17
CA SER A 23 -7.45 4.65 -0.72
C SER A 23 -6.54 3.88 0.25
N GLY A 24 -5.73 4.59 1.03
CA GLY A 24 -4.93 3.99 2.09
C GLY A 24 -5.78 3.39 3.21
N ALA A 25 -6.79 4.12 3.68
CA ALA A 25 -7.73 3.62 4.68
C ALA A 25 -8.50 2.40 4.15
N GLY A 26 -8.96 2.44 2.89
CA GLY A 26 -9.59 1.30 2.22
C GLY A 26 -8.68 0.07 2.14
N MET A 27 -7.41 0.25 1.82
CA MET A 27 -6.44 -0.84 1.74
C MET A 27 -6.19 -1.50 3.12
N TRP A 28 -6.04 -0.72 4.19
CA TRP A 28 -5.90 -1.26 5.55
C TRP A 28 -7.19 -1.93 6.04
N MET A 29 -8.35 -1.36 5.69
CA MET A 29 -9.65 -1.96 5.95
C MET A 29 -9.77 -3.33 5.25
N GLN A 30 -9.42 -3.41 3.96
CA GLN A 30 -9.40 -4.67 3.20
C GLN A 30 -8.43 -5.69 3.81
N SER A 31 -7.22 -5.27 4.21
CA SER A 31 -6.23 -6.18 4.82
C SER A 31 -6.76 -6.84 6.09
N THR A 32 -7.48 -6.09 6.93
CA THR A 32 -8.13 -6.62 8.13
C THR A 32 -9.27 -7.57 7.78
N ALA A 33 -10.13 -7.18 6.83
CA ALA A 33 -11.23 -8.03 6.37
C ALA A 33 -10.73 -9.32 5.72
N GLN A 34 -9.64 -9.26 4.95
CA GLN A 34 -9.01 -10.45 4.34
C GLN A 34 -8.56 -11.46 5.40
N SER A 35 -7.86 -10.99 6.44
CA SER A 35 -7.43 -11.87 7.54
C SER A 35 -8.63 -12.47 8.28
N TRP A 36 -9.68 -11.67 8.50
CA TRP A 36 -10.92 -12.13 9.09
C TRP A 36 -11.61 -13.22 8.25
N VAL A 37 -11.81 -12.97 6.95
CA VAL A 37 -12.41 -13.94 6.01
C VAL A 37 -11.64 -15.25 5.99
N VAL A 38 -10.31 -15.20 5.88
CA VAL A 38 -9.49 -16.41 5.88
C VAL A 38 -9.68 -17.18 7.17
N LEU A 39 -9.65 -16.50 8.32
CA LEU A 39 -9.72 -17.13 9.62
C LEU A 39 -11.10 -17.73 9.93
N THR A 40 -12.19 -17.00 9.63
CA THR A 40 -13.53 -17.35 10.13
C THR A 40 -14.49 -17.88 9.06
N GLU A 41 -14.32 -17.50 7.79
CA GLU A 41 -15.26 -17.88 6.73
C GLU A 41 -14.71 -18.97 5.80
N LEU A 42 -13.39 -19.04 5.62
CA LEU A 42 -12.75 -19.97 4.68
C LEU A 42 -12.03 -21.13 5.37
N THR A 43 -11.75 -21.00 6.69
CA THR A 43 -11.10 -22.03 7.49
C THR A 43 -11.75 -22.10 8.89
N GLU A 44 -11.52 -23.18 9.59
CA GLU A 44 -11.98 -23.36 10.98
C GLU A 44 -10.94 -22.77 11.98
N ASN A 45 -10.72 -21.45 11.91
CA ASN A 45 -9.73 -20.72 12.72
C ASN A 45 -8.26 -21.16 12.48
N ASP A 46 -7.90 -21.49 11.23
CA ASP A 46 -6.53 -21.85 10.88
C ASP A 46 -5.66 -20.61 10.71
N ALA A 47 -4.87 -20.28 11.73
CA ALA A 47 -3.91 -19.19 11.71
C ALA A 47 -2.80 -19.40 10.66
N SER A 48 -2.49 -20.66 10.29
CA SER A 48 -1.49 -20.97 9.27
C SER A 48 -1.96 -20.48 7.89
N ALA A 49 -3.25 -20.62 7.57
CA ALA A 49 -3.84 -20.12 6.34
C ALA A 49 -3.74 -18.58 6.24
N VAL A 50 -3.93 -17.86 7.36
CA VAL A 50 -3.70 -16.40 7.42
C VAL A 50 -2.24 -16.07 7.15
N GLY A 51 -1.32 -16.81 7.78
CA GLY A 51 0.13 -16.65 7.56
C GLY A 51 0.53 -16.87 6.09
N ILE A 52 0.00 -17.91 5.45
CA ILE A 52 0.24 -18.20 4.02
C ILE A 52 -0.33 -17.07 3.15
N THR A 53 -1.53 -16.59 3.45
CA THR A 53 -2.15 -15.46 2.72
C THR A 53 -1.26 -14.22 2.77
N MET A 54 -0.76 -13.88 3.97
CA MET A 54 0.17 -12.76 4.15
C MET A 54 1.50 -13.00 3.43
N ALA A 55 2.07 -14.20 3.51
CA ALA A 55 3.30 -14.54 2.81
C ALA A 55 3.14 -14.39 1.29
N LEU A 56 2.04 -14.86 0.71
CA LEU A 56 1.72 -14.71 -0.70
C LEU A 56 1.51 -13.24 -1.11
N GLN A 57 0.96 -12.41 -0.23
CA GLN A 57 0.76 -10.99 -0.48
C GLN A 57 2.06 -10.19 -0.40
N PHE A 58 2.96 -10.51 0.53
CA PHE A 58 4.17 -9.72 0.74
C PHE A 58 5.38 -10.23 -0.04
N SER A 59 5.46 -11.55 -0.36
CA SER A 59 6.59 -12.10 -1.09
C SER A 59 6.80 -11.49 -2.49
N PRO A 60 5.77 -11.20 -3.31
CA PRO A 60 5.99 -10.54 -4.59
C PRO A 60 6.61 -9.15 -4.45
N GLN A 61 6.30 -8.43 -3.37
CA GLN A 61 6.89 -7.11 -3.12
C GLN A 61 8.40 -7.19 -2.92
N LEU A 62 8.89 -8.23 -2.23
CA LEU A 62 10.32 -8.44 -2.03
C LEU A 62 11.01 -8.94 -3.31
N LEU A 63 10.39 -9.90 -4.00
CA LEU A 63 10.96 -10.51 -5.19
C LEU A 63 11.02 -9.55 -6.39
N LEU A 64 10.05 -8.66 -6.51
CA LEU A 64 9.92 -7.75 -7.65
C LEU A 64 10.61 -6.39 -7.43
N VAL A 65 11.22 -6.11 -6.27
CA VAL A 65 11.92 -4.84 -5.99
C VAL A 65 12.80 -4.36 -7.15
N PRO A 66 13.64 -5.21 -7.78
CA PRO A 66 14.49 -4.78 -8.89
C PRO A 66 13.69 -4.28 -10.10
N VAL A 67 12.63 -5.01 -10.41
CA VAL A 67 11.79 -4.72 -11.58
C VAL A 67 10.93 -3.49 -11.33
N THR A 68 10.34 -3.38 -10.14
CA THR A 68 9.42 -2.29 -9.80
C THR A 68 10.14 -0.95 -9.68
N GLY A 69 11.37 -0.92 -9.16
CA GLY A 69 12.22 0.26 -9.17
C GLY A 69 12.52 0.72 -10.61
N TRP A 70 12.97 -0.18 -11.47
CA TRP A 70 13.23 0.12 -12.88
C TRP A 70 11.98 0.62 -13.62
N VAL A 71 10.81 0.02 -13.38
CA VAL A 71 9.53 0.46 -13.98
C VAL A 71 9.15 1.85 -13.49
N ALA A 72 9.22 2.12 -12.18
CA ALA A 72 8.88 3.42 -11.59
C ALA A 72 9.78 4.57 -12.10
N ASP A 73 11.04 4.25 -12.45
CA ASP A 73 11.97 5.23 -12.99
C ASP A 73 11.76 5.49 -14.48
N ARG A 74 11.34 4.48 -15.26
CA ARG A 74 11.27 4.56 -16.71
C ARG A 74 9.90 5.01 -17.22
N PHE A 75 8.82 4.61 -16.56
CA PHE A 75 7.46 4.91 -17.00
C PHE A 75 6.90 6.17 -16.34
N ASP A 76 5.86 6.73 -16.96
CA ASP A 76 5.10 7.83 -16.38
C ASP A 76 4.39 7.38 -15.10
N ARG A 77 4.81 7.96 -13.96
CA ARG A 77 4.31 7.56 -12.62
C ARG A 77 2.81 7.72 -12.50
N ARG A 78 2.22 8.78 -13.08
CA ARG A 78 0.78 8.98 -13.09
C ARG A 78 0.06 7.89 -13.88
N LYS A 79 0.59 7.52 -15.06
CA LYS A 79 0.02 6.44 -15.88
C LYS A 79 0.17 5.09 -15.18
N LEU A 80 1.32 4.84 -14.59
CA LEU A 80 1.56 3.62 -13.81
C LEU A 80 0.56 3.51 -12.66
N LEU A 81 0.37 4.59 -11.89
CA LEU A 81 -0.63 4.65 -10.82
C LEU A 81 -2.06 4.43 -11.34
N LEU A 82 -2.44 5.03 -12.48
CA LEU A 82 -3.76 4.79 -13.05
C LEU A 82 -3.98 3.31 -13.37
N VAL A 83 -3.00 2.65 -13.98
CA VAL A 83 -3.09 1.22 -14.31
C VAL A 83 -3.17 0.38 -13.04
N THR A 84 -2.29 0.60 -12.07
CA THR A 84 -2.30 -0.16 -10.81
C THR A 84 -3.60 0.05 -10.03
N GLN A 85 -4.13 1.27 -9.97
CA GLN A 85 -5.39 1.56 -9.29
C GLN A 85 -6.60 0.91 -9.96
N ILE A 86 -6.63 0.84 -11.30
CA ILE A 86 -7.69 0.12 -12.03
C ILE A 86 -7.62 -1.37 -11.70
N LEU A 87 -6.44 -1.96 -11.75
CA LEU A 87 -6.26 -3.39 -11.46
C LEU A 87 -6.58 -3.72 -9.99
N LEU A 88 -6.19 -2.83 -9.05
CA LEU A 88 -6.52 -2.98 -7.62
C LEU A 88 -8.04 -2.86 -7.39
N ALA A 89 -8.72 -1.92 -8.07
CA ALA A 89 -10.17 -1.79 -8.00
C ALA A 89 -10.89 -3.05 -8.52
N LEU A 90 -10.44 -3.58 -9.67
CA LEU A 90 -10.99 -4.82 -10.25
C LEU A 90 -10.75 -6.01 -9.33
N LEU A 91 -9.56 -6.14 -8.76
CA LEU A 91 -9.21 -7.22 -7.85
C LEU A 91 -10.07 -7.16 -6.58
N ALA A 92 -10.18 -5.99 -5.96
CA ALA A 92 -11.02 -5.79 -4.78
C ALA A 92 -12.50 -6.07 -5.07
N ALA A 93 -13.00 -5.62 -6.23
CA ALA A 93 -14.36 -5.92 -6.68
C ALA A 93 -14.57 -7.43 -6.90
N THR A 94 -13.60 -8.12 -7.50
CA THR A 94 -13.66 -9.58 -7.71
C THR A 94 -13.76 -10.31 -6.36
N VAL A 95 -12.90 -9.99 -5.39
CA VAL A 95 -12.96 -10.58 -4.05
C VAL A 95 -14.32 -10.32 -3.40
N GLY A 96 -14.79 -9.07 -3.43
CA GLY A 96 -16.07 -8.69 -2.83
C GLY A 96 -17.26 -9.42 -3.44
N LEU A 97 -17.31 -9.52 -4.78
CA LEU A 97 -18.36 -10.24 -5.50
C LEU A 97 -18.34 -11.75 -5.24
N MET A 98 -17.14 -12.36 -5.20
CA MET A 98 -17.00 -13.77 -4.88
C MET A 98 -17.44 -14.10 -3.45
N LEU A 99 -17.17 -13.21 -2.48
CA LEU A 99 -17.65 -13.36 -1.11
C LEU A 99 -19.18 -13.24 -1.04
N LEU A 100 -19.76 -12.25 -1.69
CA LEU A 100 -21.24 -12.04 -1.71
C LEU A 100 -21.98 -13.16 -2.42
N SER A 101 -21.37 -13.78 -3.45
CA SER A 101 -21.96 -14.91 -4.17
C SER A 101 -21.72 -16.27 -3.52
N GLY A 102 -20.93 -16.32 -2.42
CA GLY A 102 -20.58 -17.58 -1.76
C GLY A 102 -19.65 -18.49 -2.56
N THR A 103 -19.01 -17.97 -3.62
CA THR A 103 -18.10 -18.74 -4.50
C THR A 103 -16.63 -18.66 -4.09
N MET A 104 -16.31 -17.85 -3.07
CA MET A 104 -14.96 -17.69 -2.58
C MET A 104 -14.48 -18.99 -1.91
N THR A 105 -13.28 -19.42 -2.29
CA THR A 105 -12.58 -20.54 -1.66
C THR A 105 -11.20 -20.09 -1.19
N LEU A 106 -10.59 -20.86 -0.28
CA LEU A 106 -9.24 -20.56 0.22
C LEU A 106 -8.20 -20.48 -0.91
N HIS A 107 -8.29 -21.35 -1.93
CA HIS A 107 -7.38 -21.33 -3.08
C HIS A 107 -7.51 -20.04 -3.90
N TRP A 108 -8.74 -19.57 -4.13
CA TRP A 108 -8.97 -18.29 -4.79
C TRP A 108 -8.44 -17.13 -3.96
N MET A 109 -8.63 -17.17 -2.64
CA MET A 109 -8.09 -16.14 -1.75
C MET A 109 -6.56 -16.07 -1.82
N PHE A 110 -5.86 -17.21 -1.83
CA PHE A 110 -4.41 -17.27 -2.01
C PHE A 110 -3.96 -16.68 -3.34
N ALA A 111 -4.63 -17.04 -4.44
CA ALA A 111 -4.31 -16.52 -5.78
C ALA A 111 -4.52 -14.99 -5.86
N LEU A 112 -5.64 -14.48 -5.32
CA LEU A 112 -5.95 -13.06 -5.31
C LEU A 112 -5.04 -12.27 -4.35
N ALA A 113 -4.62 -12.87 -3.23
CA ALA A 113 -3.63 -12.28 -2.33
C ALA A 113 -2.26 -12.14 -3.00
N ALA A 114 -1.81 -13.16 -3.75
CA ALA A 114 -0.59 -13.07 -4.54
C ALA A 114 -0.69 -12.00 -5.63
N ALA A 115 -1.83 -11.92 -6.34
CA ALA A 115 -2.08 -10.87 -7.33
C ALA A 115 -2.07 -9.47 -6.69
N LEU A 116 -2.67 -9.30 -5.50
CA LEU A 116 -2.59 -8.06 -4.73
C LEU A 116 -1.14 -7.70 -4.40
N GLY A 117 -0.34 -8.68 -4.00
CA GLY A 117 1.08 -8.51 -3.73
C GLY A 117 1.86 -8.00 -4.95
N VAL A 118 1.61 -8.58 -6.13
CA VAL A 118 2.21 -8.12 -7.39
C VAL A 118 1.80 -6.67 -7.69
N LEU A 119 0.51 -6.36 -7.63
CA LEU A 119 0.01 -5.01 -7.94
C LEU A 119 0.57 -3.96 -6.99
N THR A 120 0.60 -4.26 -5.69
CA THR A 120 1.15 -3.34 -4.67
C THR A 120 2.66 -3.18 -4.78
N ALA A 121 3.39 -4.18 -5.29
CA ALA A 121 4.82 -4.07 -5.58
C ALA A 121 5.12 -2.96 -6.61
N PHE A 122 4.25 -2.74 -7.59
CA PHE A 122 4.38 -1.66 -8.56
C PHE A 122 3.77 -0.34 -8.06
N ASP A 123 2.65 -0.39 -7.34
CA ASP A 123 1.93 0.78 -6.85
C ASP A 123 2.75 1.56 -5.80
N ASN A 124 3.32 0.87 -4.81
CA ASN A 124 4.01 1.50 -3.68
C ASN A 124 5.19 2.42 -4.09
N PRO A 125 6.17 2.00 -4.91
CA PRO A 125 7.25 2.88 -5.33
C PRO A 125 6.77 4.02 -6.21
N ALA A 126 5.76 3.78 -7.06
CA ALA A 126 5.15 4.83 -7.86
C ALA A 126 4.47 5.90 -6.97
N ARG A 127 3.72 5.50 -5.94
CA ARG A 127 3.12 6.42 -4.96
C ARG A 127 4.15 7.27 -4.24
N GLN A 128 5.24 6.66 -3.77
CA GLN A 128 6.27 7.38 -3.03
C GLN A 128 7.00 8.41 -3.89
N THR A 129 7.33 8.02 -5.12
CA THR A 129 8.05 8.89 -6.04
C THR A 129 7.17 9.96 -6.68
N PHE A 130 5.87 9.72 -6.87
CA PHE A 130 4.95 10.68 -7.45
C PHE A 130 4.76 11.95 -6.61
N VAL A 131 4.96 11.87 -5.29
CA VAL A 131 4.90 13.04 -4.39
C VAL A 131 5.88 14.14 -4.86
N SER A 132 7.05 13.77 -5.38
CA SER A 132 8.04 14.72 -5.88
C SER A 132 7.60 15.46 -7.14
N ASP A 133 6.73 14.86 -7.93
CA ASP A 133 6.21 15.47 -9.15
C ASP A 133 5.10 16.51 -8.85
N LEU A 134 4.50 16.48 -7.63
CA LEU A 134 3.32 17.26 -7.23
C LEU A 134 3.64 18.57 -6.52
N VAL A 135 4.82 18.72 -5.94
CA VAL A 135 5.19 19.87 -5.11
C VAL A 135 6.52 20.46 -5.51
N ALA A 136 6.67 21.77 -5.37
CA ALA A 136 7.95 22.43 -5.57
C ALA A 136 8.98 21.95 -4.53
N HIS A 137 10.25 21.96 -4.88
CA HIS A 137 11.36 21.41 -4.09
C HIS A 137 11.40 21.92 -2.63
N HIS A 138 11.09 23.20 -2.43
CA HIS A 138 11.05 23.80 -1.09
C HIS A 138 9.89 23.31 -0.19
N ASN A 139 8.89 22.64 -0.77
CA ASN A 139 7.76 22.03 -0.03
C ASN A 139 7.90 20.51 0.11
N MET A 140 8.95 19.90 -0.44
CA MET A 140 9.13 18.43 -0.48
C MET A 140 9.09 17.80 0.92
N SER A 141 9.84 18.36 1.88
CA SER A 141 9.89 17.83 3.24
C SER A 141 8.50 17.85 3.90
N ASN A 142 7.72 18.92 3.68
CA ASN A 142 6.36 19.03 4.21
C ASN A 142 5.41 18.01 3.53
N ALA A 143 5.52 17.82 2.21
CA ALA A 143 4.71 16.85 1.48
C ALA A 143 5.02 15.41 1.93
N VAL A 144 6.28 15.06 2.11
CA VAL A 144 6.69 13.74 2.62
C VAL A 144 6.15 13.52 4.03
N ALA A 145 6.25 14.52 4.92
CA ALA A 145 5.73 14.43 6.29
C ALA A 145 4.20 14.23 6.30
N LEU A 146 3.46 14.98 5.48
CA LEU A 146 2.01 14.83 5.35
C LEU A 146 1.62 13.46 4.76
N ASN A 147 2.38 12.97 3.77
CA ASN A 147 2.15 11.65 3.20
C ASN A 147 2.37 10.53 4.24
N ALA A 148 3.42 10.64 5.05
CA ALA A 148 3.67 9.72 6.15
C ALA A 148 2.56 9.79 7.23
N ALA A 149 2.09 10.99 7.57
CA ALA A 149 0.97 11.18 8.49
C ALA A 149 -0.33 10.55 7.94
N SER A 150 -0.62 10.75 6.65
CA SER A 150 -1.75 10.13 5.95
C SER A 150 -1.69 8.61 6.01
N PHE A 151 -0.52 8.02 5.72
CA PHE A 151 -0.31 6.58 5.79
C PHE A 151 -0.55 6.01 7.19
N ASN A 152 -0.01 6.67 8.24
CA ASN A 152 -0.19 6.22 9.62
C ASN A 152 -1.64 6.39 10.09
N MET A 153 -2.32 7.47 9.68
CA MET A 153 -3.75 7.67 9.96
C MET A 153 -4.59 6.57 9.29
N ALA A 154 -4.33 6.27 8.02
CA ALA A 154 -5.00 5.19 7.30
C ALA A 154 -4.79 3.83 7.98
N ARG A 155 -3.58 3.55 8.45
CA ARG A 155 -3.21 2.34 9.19
C ARG A 155 -3.96 2.20 10.52
N LEU A 156 -4.20 3.32 11.21
CA LEU A 156 -4.94 3.33 12.47
C LEU A 156 -6.45 3.22 12.26
N VAL A 157 -6.98 3.99 11.31
CA VAL A 157 -8.43 4.11 11.07
C VAL A 157 -8.97 2.91 10.27
N GLY A 158 -8.19 2.37 9.35
CA GLY A 158 -8.62 1.27 8.47
C GLY A 158 -9.15 0.04 9.21
N PRO A 159 -8.41 -0.56 10.14
CA PRO A 159 -8.87 -1.70 10.92
C PRO A 159 -10.12 -1.41 11.75
N ALA A 160 -10.23 -0.20 12.33
CA ALA A 160 -11.42 0.21 13.07
C ALA A 160 -12.66 0.27 12.16
N LEU A 161 -12.51 0.87 10.98
CA LEU A 161 -13.58 0.89 9.97
C LEU A 161 -13.92 -0.52 9.50
N ALA A 162 -12.92 -1.40 9.30
CA ALA A 162 -13.16 -2.79 8.93
C ALA A 162 -14.05 -3.51 9.95
N GLY A 163 -13.72 -3.42 11.24
CA GLY A 163 -14.54 -4.05 12.29
C GLY A 163 -15.99 -3.58 12.28
N ILE A 164 -16.21 -2.27 12.17
CA ILE A 164 -17.56 -1.69 12.09
C ILE A 164 -18.30 -2.18 10.82
N MET A 165 -17.62 -2.15 9.66
CA MET A 165 -18.24 -2.52 8.39
C MET A 165 -18.51 -4.02 8.29
N ILE A 166 -17.64 -4.87 8.80
CA ILE A 166 -17.84 -6.33 8.83
C ILE A 166 -19.14 -6.66 9.59
N VAL A 167 -19.33 -6.04 10.75
CA VAL A 167 -20.55 -6.26 11.56
C VAL A 167 -21.80 -5.65 10.91
N ALA A 168 -21.68 -4.46 10.31
CA ALA A 168 -22.83 -3.73 9.78
C ALA A 168 -23.34 -4.27 8.42
N VAL A 169 -22.43 -4.65 7.52
CA VAL A 169 -22.76 -4.98 6.12
C VAL A 169 -22.12 -6.28 5.62
N GLY A 170 -21.22 -6.88 6.40
CA GLY A 170 -20.52 -8.10 6.02
C GLY A 170 -19.23 -7.86 5.25
N THR A 171 -18.41 -8.90 5.19
CA THR A 171 -17.05 -8.88 4.66
C THR A 171 -16.99 -8.52 3.17
N GLY A 172 -17.87 -9.09 2.34
CA GLY A 172 -17.89 -8.81 0.91
C GLY A 172 -18.08 -7.33 0.57
N TRP A 173 -18.90 -6.62 1.32
CA TRP A 173 -19.10 -5.17 1.14
C TRP A 173 -17.86 -4.35 1.50
N VAL A 174 -17.05 -4.80 2.45
CA VAL A 174 -15.79 -4.14 2.79
C VAL A 174 -14.86 -4.06 1.57
N PHE A 175 -14.77 -5.15 0.81
CA PHE A 175 -13.96 -5.19 -0.42
C PHE A 175 -14.57 -4.31 -1.52
N LEU A 176 -15.88 -4.29 -1.69
CA LEU A 176 -16.54 -3.42 -2.67
C LEU A 176 -16.40 -1.93 -2.32
N ILE A 177 -16.50 -1.58 -1.05
CA ILE A 177 -16.23 -0.22 -0.57
C ILE A 177 -14.77 0.18 -0.87
N ASN A 178 -13.82 -0.73 -0.63
CA ASN A 178 -12.42 -0.47 -0.99
C ASN A 178 -12.23 -0.34 -2.51
N ALA A 179 -12.91 -1.14 -3.33
CA ALA A 179 -12.91 -0.93 -4.78
C ALA A 179 -13.38 0.49 -5.14
N GLY A 180 -14.40 1.00 -4.47
CA GLY A 180 -14.86 2.39 -4.59
C GLY A 180 -13.79 3.43 -4.22
N THR A 181 -12.97 3.15 -3.19
CA THR A 181 -11.86 4.06 -2.83
C THR A 181 -10.77 4.12 -3.90
N PHE A 182 -10.50 3.01 -4.57
CA PHE A 182 -9.58 2.99 -5.72
C PHE A 182 -10.17 3.75 -6.93
N VAL A 183 -11.49 3.60 -7.19
CA VAL A 183 -12.16 4.38 -8.23
C VAL A 183 -12.08 5.88 -7.91
N MET A 184 -12.30 6.28 -6.66
CA MET A 184 -12.09 7.68 -6.23
C MET A 184 -10.66 8.14 -6.51
N MET A 185 -9.66 7.32 -6.18
CA MET A 185 -8.26 7.65 -6.46
C MET A 185 -8.00 7.82 -7.95
N ILE A 186 -8.57 6.97 -8.81
CA ILE A 186 -8.48 7.09 -10.29
C ILE A 186 -9.05 8.44 -10.73
N VAL A 187 -10.24 8.81 -10.27
CA VAL A 187 -10.87 10.09 -10.61
C VAL A 187 -9.98 11.27 -10.20
N LEU A 188 -9.45 11.24 -8.97
CA LEU A 188 -8.57 12.31 -8.49
C LEU A 188 -7.25 12.38 -9.29
N LEU A 189 -6.67 11.23 -9.69
CA LEU A 189 -5.51 11.20 -10.58
C LEU A 189 -5.81 11.77 -11.96
N LEU A 190 -7.02 11.56 -12.49
CA LEU A 190 -7.45 12.13 -13.77
C LEU A 190 -7.63 13.65 -13.70
N LEU A 191 -8.06 14.19 -12.56
CA LEU A 191 -8.24 15.62 -12.32
C LEU A 191 -6.92 16.37 -12.09
N ILE A 192 -5.80 15.67 -11.88
CA ILE A 192 -4.47 16.30 -11.75
C ILE A 192 -4.12 17.06 -13.02
N ARG A 193 -3.72 18.32 -12.86
CA ARG A 193 -3.24 19.20 -13.93
C ARG A 193 -1.82 18.83 -14.33
N VAL A 194 -1.69 18.03 -15.38
CA VAL A 194 -0.39 17.48 -15.84
C VAL A 194 0.63 18.57 -16.17
N ARG A 195 0.16 19.74 -16.66
CA ARG A 195 1.03 20.88 -17.01
C ARG A 195 1.71 21.54 -15.81
N GLU A 196 1.18 21.30 -14.61
CA GLU A 196 1.70 21.84 -13.34
C GLU A 196 2.61 20.84 -12.62
N LEU A 197 2.82 19.63 -13.17
CA LEU A 197 3.73 18.65 -12.60
C LEU A 197 5.18 19.09 -12.82
N ASN A 198 6.02 18.86 -11.82
CA ASN A 198 7.45 19.15 -11.94
C ASN A 198 8.09 18.27 -13.01
N PRO A 199 8.97 18.84 -13.86
CA PRO A 199 9.69 18.04 -14.83
C PRO A 199 10.58 17.04 -14.13
N ARG A 200 10.60 15.81 -14.64
CA ARG A 200 11.48 14.76 -14.12
C ARG A 200 12.92 15.14 -14.37
N THR A 201 13.73 15.12 -13.33
CA THR A 201 15.19 15.10 -13.50
C THR A 201 15.53 13.70 -14.04
N PRO A 202 16.15 13.59 -15.22
CA PRO A 202 16.62 12.29 -15.69
C PRO A 202 17.57 11.72 -14.65
N ILE A 203 17.18 10.63 -14.02
CA ILE A 203 18.08 9.87 -13.13
C ILE A 203 19.19 9.35 -14.05
N GLY A 204 20.43 9.79 -13.83
CA GLY A 204 21.60 9.25 -14.52
C GLY A 204 21.59 7.73 -14.44
N ARG A 205 22.31 7.06 -15.37
CA ARG A 205 22.33 5.59 -15.53
C ARG A 205 22.01 4.88 -14.25
N ALA A 206 20.89 4.17 -14.25
CA ALA A 206 20.49 3.33 -13.12
C ALA A 206 21.66 2.40 -12.80
N THR A 207 22.34 2.66 -11.70
CA THR A 207 23.32 1.74 -11.12
C THR A 207 22.57 0.46 -10.79
N GLY A 208 23.06 -0.67 -11.25
CA GLY A 208 22.40 -1.95 -11.03
C GLY A 208 22.21 -2.23 -9.53
N LEU A 209 21.27 -3.08 -9.16
CA LEU A 209 21.06 -3.51 -7.76
C LEU A 209 22.37 -3.97 -7.11
N ALA A 210 23.22 -4.66 -7.87
CA ALA A 210 24.54 -5.11 -7.39
C ALA A 210 25.43 -3.94 -6.94
N ASP A 211 25.34 -2.80 -7.61
CA ASP A 211 26.11 -1.60 -7.24
C ASP A 211 25.53 -0.97 -5.97
N GLY A 212 24.20 -0.99 -5.80
CA GLY A 212 23.53 -0.55 -4.57
C GLY A 212 23.94 -1.41 -3.37
N PHE A 213 23.91 -2.74 -3.50
CA PHE A 213 24.38 -3.65 -2.45
C PHE A 213 25.85 -3.46 -2.14
N ARG A 214 26.70 -3.31 -3.17
CA ARG A 214 28.15 -3.05 -2.98
C ARG A 214 28.39 -1.72 -2.28
N TYR A 215 27.60 -0.69 -2.60
CA TYR A 215 27.69 0.62 -1.94
C TYR A 215 27.32 0.53 -0.44
N VAL A 216 26.22 -0.15 -0.11
CA VAL A 216 25.79 -0.36 1.29
C VAL A 216 26.80 -1.22 2.05
N ALA A 217 27.27 -2.32 1.45
CA ALA A 217 28.26 -3.20 2.06
C ALA A 217 29.63 -2.53 2.29
N GLY A 218 29.96 -1.53 1.49
CA GLY A 218 31.19 -0.72 1.65
C GLY A 218 31.08 0.38 2.71
N ARG A 219 29.92 0.58 3.33
CA ARG A 219 29.68 1.64 4.31
C ARG A 219 29.05 1.09 5.58
N SER A 220 29.83 1.03 6.65
CA SER A 220 29.40 0.50 7.95
C SER A 220 28.23 1.29 8.58
N ASP A 221 28.17 2.62 8.36
CA ASP A 221 27.07 3.46 8.81
C ASP A 221 25.73 3.05 8.17
N LEU A 222 25.72 2.78 6.86
CA LEU A 222 24.54 2.31 6.14
C LEU A 222 24.17 0.88 6.50
N LEU A 223 25.16 0.02 6.72
CA LEU A 223 24.94 -1.37 7.12
C LEU A 223 24.28 -1.45 8.51
N ILE A 224 24.73 -0.63 9.47
CA ILE A 224 24.11 -0.54 10.80
C ILE A 224 22.66 -0.06 10.70
N VAL A 225 22.37 0.98 9.92
CA VAL A 225 21.00 1.45 9.69
C VAL A 225 20.16 0.37 9.04
N PHE A 226 20.68 -0.33 8.04
CA PHE A 226 19.97 -1.44 7.37
C PHE A 226 19.64 -2.57 8.34
N LEU A 227 20.60 -3.00 9.18
CA LEU A 227 20.39 -4.02 10.20
C LEU A 227 19.37 -3.58 11.26
N LEU A 228 19.44 -2.32 11.72
CA LEU A 228 18.47 -1.77 12.66
C LEU A 228 17.06 -1.78 12.07
N VAL A 229 16.88 -1.35 10.82
CA VAL A 229 15.58 -1.38 10.14
C VAL A 229 15.07 -2.81 9.97
N LEU A 230 15.94 -3.76 9.67
CA LEU A 230 15.59 -5.17 9.53
C LEU A 230 15.15 -5.78 10.87
N VAL A 231 15.88 -5.50 11.95
CA VAL A 231 15.50 -5.97 13.29
C VAL A 231 14.21 -5.32 13.78
N VAL A 232 14.10 -3.99 13.69
CA VAL A 232 12.89 -3.26 14.11
C VAL A 232 11.69 -3.66 13.24
N GLY A 233 11.86 -3.76 11.93
CA GLY A 233 10.80 -4.17 11.01
C GLY A 233 10.36 -5.62 11.24
N GLY A 234 11.29 -6.52 11.46
CA GLY A 234 11.02 -7.94 11.68
C GLY A 234 10.37 -8.26 13.04
N PHE A 235 10.79 -7.57 14.10
CA PHE A 235 10.34 -7.87 15.45
C PHE A 235 9.30 -6.87 15.99
N ALA A 236 9.53 -5.57 15.88
CA ALA A 236 8.65 -4.57 16.47
C ALA A 236 7.33 -4.39 15.68
N MET A 237 7.37 -4.57 14.36
CA MET A 237 6.17 -4.44 13.53
C MET A 237 5.22 -5.65 13.64
N ASN A 238 5.68 -6.78 14.15
CA ASN A 238 4.89 -7.99 14.39
C ASN A 238 4.24 -8.04 15.80
N PHE A 239 4.43 -7.02 16.62
CA PHE A 239 3.83 -6.93 17.96
C PHE A 239 2.31 -7.19 17.98
N PRO A 240 1.48 -6.74 17.02
CA PRO A 240 0.04 -7.06 17.01
C PRO A 240 -0.26 -8.56 16.87
N ILE A 241 0.59 -9.32 16.15
CA ILE A 241 0.43 -10.77 16.00
C ILE A 241 0.78 -11.46 17.31
N VAL A 242 1.88 -11.05 17.93
CA VAL A 242 2.30 -11.60 19.23
C VAL A 242 1.27 -11.29 20.31
N ALA A 243 0.75 -10.06 20.34
CA ALA A 243 -0.28 -9.66 21.30
C ALA A 243 -1.59 -10.43 21.13
N SER A 244 -2.01 -10.71 19.89
CA SER A 244 -3.23 -11.48 19.64
C SER A 244 -3.09 -12.95 19.98
N THR A 245 -1.92 -13.57 19.79
CA THR A 245 -1.66 -14.95 20.21
C THR A 245 -1.58 -15.08 21.73
N MET A 246 -0.95 -14.12 22.40
CA MET A 246 -0.93 -14.10 23.87
C MET A 246 -2.33 -13.90 24.50
N ALA A 247 -3.19 -13.12 23.86
CA ALA A 247 -4.56 -12.92 24.34
C ALA A 247 -5.49 -14.13 24.18
N LEU A 248 -5.09 -15.14 23.41
CA LEU A 248 -5.82 -16.40 23.25
C LEU A 248 -5.38 -17.47 24.26
N GLU A 249 -4.24 -17.30 24.92
CA GLU A 249 -3.71 -18.23 25.93
C GLU A 249 -4.09 -17.83 27.38
N PHE A 250 -4.68 -16.66 27.59
CA PHE A 250 -5.17 -16.14 28.86
C PHE A 250 -6.67 -15.79 28.77
#